data_dd57e18ba8bf9affc22729161e867bf8
#
_entry.id   dd57e18ba8bf9affc22729161e867bf8
#
_cell.length_a   1.000
_cell.length_b   1.000
_cell.length_c   1.000
_cell.angle_alpha   90.00
_cell.angle_beta   90.00
_cell.angle_gamma   90.00
#
_symmetry.space_group_name_H-M   'P 1'
#
loop_
_entity.id
_entity.type
_entity.pdbx_description
1 polymer ?
#
loop_
_entity_poly.entity_id
_entity_poly.type
_entity_poly.pdbx_seq_one_letter_code
_entity_poly.pdbx_strand_id
1 'polypeptide(L)'
;AIPVLFPLWGCHTEKEFDMSYFNREFKVLSREQLERVHALTLDILRVKGVLFHSEVAREILAAHGAKVDGACVTFPASLVDRCLSQCPAGFVWRARDPQKSIYTGEGQTDVFVMQDHGPVYVQERHGERRHGTMQDVINFYKLGQTSRVNAIVGQCTVDPHEVDGPNKHLLVTHQLLRHTDKPIMSWPVATIGENEKVFKMIE
;
A
#
# COMPACT_ATOMS: atom_id res chain seq x y z
N ALA A 1 -27.41 5.20 40.92
CA ALA A 1 -27.11 5.99 39.72
C ALA A 1 -26.10 7.07 40.12
N ILE A 2 -24.82 6.86 39.76
CA ILE A 2 -23.75 7.85 39.95
C ILE A 2 -23.44 8.39 38.56
N PRO A 3 -23.57 9.69 38.28
CA PRO A 3 -23.17 10.25 37.00
C PRO A 3 -21.66 10.35 36.97
N VAL A 4 -21.04 9.62 36.03
CA VAL A 4 -19.63 9.79 35.70
C VAL A 4 -19.53 11.09 34.89
N LEU A 5 -19.12 12.16 35.53
CA LEU A 5 -18.69 13.40 34.88
C LEU A 5 -17.34 13.11 34.19
N PHE A 6 -17.36 13.02 32.88
CA PHE A 6 -16.13 13.18 32.09
C PHE A 6 -15.72 14.66 32.17
N PRO A 7 -14.49 14.97 32.60
CA PRO A 7 -13.99 16.32 32.47
C PRO A 7 -13.93 16.67 31.00
N LEU A 8 -14.62 17.70 30.57
CA LEU A 8 -14.40 18.40 29.32
C LEU A 8 -12.95 18.86 29.32
N TRP A 9 -12.12 18.16 28.58
CA TRP A 9 -10.78 18.63 28.29
C TRP A 9 -10.91 19.94 27.54
N GLY A 10 -10.45 21.00 28.21
CA GLY A 10 -10.45 22.36 27.69
C GLY A 10 -9.81 22.38 26.30
N CYS A 11 -10.41 23.20 25.47
CA CYS A 11 -9.92 23.64 24.19
C CYS A 11 -8.49 24.22 24.37
N HIS A 12 -7.47 23.37 24.32
CA HIS A 12 -6.12 23.82 24.18
C HIS A 12 -5.91 24.15 22.70
N THR A 13 -5.61 25.42 22.49
CA THR A 13 -5.04 26.00 21.25
C THR A 13 -4.32 24.93 20.43
N GLU A 14 -4.67 24.88 19.14
CA GLU A 14 -4.06 24.05 18.11
C GLU A 14 -2.53 24.18 18.21
N LYS A 15 -1.92 23.36 19.02
CA LYS A 15 -0.50 23.03 18.80
C LYS A 15 -0.52 22.12 17.59
N GLU A 16 -0.04 22.64 16.49
CA GLU A 16 0.37 21.81 15.35
C GLU A 16 1.15 20.63 15.93
N PHE A 17 0.64 19.44 15.68
CA PHE A 17 1.33 18.22 16.09
C PHE A 17 2.61 18.17 15.28
N ASP A 18 3.71 18.57 15.90
CA ASP A 18 5.02 18.61 15.27
C ASP A 18 5.43 17.16 14.93
N MET A 19 5.22 16.78 13.70
CA MET A 19 5.61 15.47 13.14
C MET A 19 7.13 15.33 13.01
N SER A 20 7.90 16.39 13.29
CA SER A 20 9.37 16.36 13.22
C SER A 20 10.00 15.32 14.15
N TYR A 21 9.30 14.90 15.21
CA TYR A 21 9.71 13.80 16.07
C TYR A 21 9.82 12.45 15.35
N PHE A 22 9.10 12.24 14.25
CA PHE A 22 9.15 11.02 13.44
C PHE A 22 10.20 11.08 12.33
N ASN A 23 10.79 12.26 12.09
CA ASN A 23 11.80 12.49 11.06
C ASN A 23 13.23 12.09 11.51
N ARG A 24 13.38 11.39 12.61
CA ARG A 24 14.67 10.81 12.94
C ARG A 24 14.88 9.58 12.06
N GLU A 25 15.83 9.72 11.15
CA GLU A 25 16.31 8.64 10.31
C GLU A 25 16.75 7.45 11.19
N PHE A 26 15.88 6.43 11.27
CA PHE A 26 16.19 5.24 12.06
C PHE A 26 17.02 4.28 11.21
N LYS A 27 18.34 4.42 11.30
CA LYS A 27 19.29 3.57 10.57
C LYS A 27 19.54 2.29 11.34
N VAL A 28 18.94 1.19 10.90
CA VAL A 28 19.19 -0.16 11.48
C VAL A 28 20.48 -0.75 10.91
N LEU A 29 20.76 -0.51 9.63
CA LEU A 29 21.91 -1.06 8.91
C LEU A 29 22.88 0.07 8.55
N SER A 30 24.19 -0.22 8.60
CA SER A 30 25.18 0.66 8.03
C SER A 30 25.11 0.65 6.50
N ARG A 31 25.71 1.66 5.86
CA ARG A 31 25.81 1.73 4.41
C ARG A 31 26.51 0.49 3.82
N GLU A 32 27.57 0.04 4.43
CA GLU A 32 28.32 -1.15 4.03
C GLU A 32 27.44 -2.41 4.10
N GLN A 33 26.62 -2.53 5.16
CA GLN A 33 25.67 -3.65 5.28
C GLN A 33 24.60 -3.61 4.19
N LEU A 34 24.09 -2.43 3.84
CA LEU A 34 23.13 -2.27 2.74
C LEU A 34 23.74 -2.60 1.39
N GLU A 35 24.98 -2.15 1.14
CA GLU A 35 25.72 -2.48 -0.09
C GLU A 35 25.98 -4.00 -0.20
N ARG A 36 26.29 -4.65 0.92
CA ARG A 36 26.44 -6.12 0.97
C ARG A 36 25.12 -6.85 0.67
N VAL A 37 23.99 -6.40 1.26
CA VAL A 37 22.66 -6.96 0.96
C VAL A 37 22.34 -6.80 -0.52
N HIS A 38 22.60 -5.62 -1.09
CA HIS A 38 22.39 -5.38 -2.52
C HIS A 38 23.23 -6.30 -3.40
N ALA A 39 24.52 -6.42 -3.11
CA ALA A 39 25.43 -7.33 -3.86
C ALA A 39 24.96 -8.79 -3.80
N LEU A 40 24.56 -9.28 -2.63
CA LEU A 40 24.00 -10.62 -2.46
C LEU A 40 22.70 -10.80 -3.24
N THR A 41 21.85 -9.78 -3.28
CA THR A 41 20.60 -9.81 -4.08
C THR A 41 20.90 -9.94 -5.56
N LEU A 42 21.85 -9.18 -6.09
CA LEU A 42 22.30 -9.29 -7.49
C LEU A 42 22.89 -10.68 -7.78
N ASP A 43 23.67 -11.26 -6.88
CA ASP A 43 24.20 -12.61 -7.02
C ASP A 43 23.09 -13.67 -7.03
N ILE A 44 22.10 -13.57 -6.17
CA ILE A 44 20.94 -14.48 -6.18
C ILE A 44 20.20 -14.39 -7.51
N LEU A 45 19.91 -13.19 -7.99
CA LEU A 45 19.23 -12.98 -9.27
C LEU A 45 20.04 -13.50 -10.45
N ARG A 46 21.37 -13.37 -10.42
CA ARG A 46 22.29 -13.81 -11.47
C ARG A 46 22.52 -15.33 -11.48
N VAL A 47 22.62 -15.96 -10.29
CA VAL A 47 23.04 -17.37 -10.15
C VAL A 47 21.84 -18.30 -10.00
N LYS A 48 20.86 -17.92 -9.20
CA LYS A 48 19.65 -18.74 -8.95
C LYS A 48 18.51 -18.34 -9.85
N GLY A 49 18.31 -17.05 -10.10
CA GLY A 49 17.20 -16.54 -10.88
C GLY A 49 15.84 -16.68 -10.19
N VAL A 50 14.80 -16.51 -10.99
CA VAL A 50 13.39 -16.57 -10.57
C VAL A 50 12.62 -17.45 -11.54
N LEU A 51 11.66 -18.23 -11.03
CA LEU A 51 10.79 -19.04 -11.87
C LEU A 51 9.60 -18.20 -12.39
N PHE A 52 9.48 -18.10 -13.71
CA PHE A 52 8.36 -17.46 -14.40
C PHE A 52 7.56 -18.50 -15.16
N HIS A 53 6.34 -18.75 -14.72
CA HIS A 53 5.46 -19.72 -15.39
C HIS A 53 4.79 -19.14 -16.65
N SER A 54 4.65 -17.81 -16.74
CA SER A 54 4.12 -17.13 -17.92
C SER A 54 5.14 -17.10 -19.05
N GLU A 55 4.80 -17.65 -20.22
CA GLU A 55 5.62 -17.62 -21.43
C GLU A 55 5.84 -16.19 -21.92
N VAL A 56 4.76 -15.41 -21.98
CA VAL A 56 4.81 -13.98 -22.36
C VAL A 56 5.76 -13.18 -21.48
N ALA A 57 5.75 -13.43 -20.16
CA ALA A 57 6.70 -12.77 -19.27
C ALA A 57 8.15 -13.13 -19.57
N ARG A 58 8.43 -14.41 -19.87
CA ARG A 58 9.77 -14.87 -20.24
C ARG A 58 10.26 -14.26 -21.55
N GLU A 59 9.39 -14.15 -22.55
CA GLU A 59 9.70 -13.49 -23.82
C GLU A 59 10.06 -12.01 -23.62
N ILE A 60 9.26 -11.27 -22.85
CA ILE A 60 9.52 -9.86 -22.52
C ILE A 60 10.89 -9.74 -21.79
N LEU A 61 11.13 -10.56 -20.79
CA LEU A 61 12.38 -10.53 -20.03
C LEU A 61 13.59 -10.87 -20.89
N ALA A 62 13.48 -11.86 -21.78
CA ALA A 62 14.53 -12.23 -22.73
C ALA A 62 14.83 -11.07 -23.70
N ALA A 63 13.80 -10.43 -24.25
CA ALA A 63 13.94 -9.28 -25.14
C ALA A 63 14.66 -8.09 -24.48
N HIS A 64 14.60 -7.99 -23.15
CA HIS A 64 15.25 -6.93 -22.37
C HIS A 64 16.61 -7.34 -21.79
N GLY A 65 17.11 -8.53 -22.08
CA GLY A 65 18.47 -8.96 -21.75
C GLY A 65 18.60 -9.88 -20.54
N ALA A 66 17.50 -10.41 -20.03
CA ALA A 66 17.54 -11.53 -19.09
C ALA A 66 17.87 -12.84 -19.81
N LYS A 67 18.44 -13.82 -19.11
CA LYS A 67 18.69 -15.14 -19.65
C LYS A 67 17.58 -16.09 -19.20
N VAL A 68 16.95 -16.75 -20.16
CA VAL A 68 15.84 -17.69 -19.93
C VAL A 68 16.35 -19.12 -20.18
N ASP A 69 16.12 -19.98 -19.18
CA ASP A 69 16.37 -21.43 -19.27
C ASP A 69 15.12 -22.15 -18.74
N GLY A 70 14.31 -22.68 -19.65
CA GLY A 70 12.99 -23.21 -19.33
C GLY A 70 12.11 -22.19 -18.62
N ALA A 71 11.69 -22.48 -17.41
CA ALA A 71 10.92 -21.53 -16.59
C ALA A 71 11.82 -20.61 -15.74
N CYS A 72 13.12 -20.91 -15.64
CA CYS A 72 14.06 -20.12 -14.84
C CYS A 72 14.58 -18.92 -15.64
N VAL A 73 14.54 -17.75 -15.03
CA VAL A 73 15.07 -16.51 -15.62
C VAL A 73 16.12 -15.94 -14.69
N THR A 74 17.32 -15.70 -15.23
CA THR A 74 18.41 -15.05 -14.51
C THR A 74 18.65 -13.65 -15.03
N PHE A 75 19.05 -12.74 -14.14
CA PHE A 75 19.17 -11.32 -14.40
C PHE A 75 20.61 -10.87 -14.25
N PRO A 76 21.27 -10.40 -15.33
CA PRO A 76 22.56 -9.74 -15.20
C PRO A 76 22.46 -8.48 -14.33
N ALA A 77 23.45 -8.17 -13.50
CA ALA A 77 23.48 -6.99 -12.65
C ALA A 77 23.23 -5.70 -13.46
N SER A 78 23.84 -5.58 -14.63
CA SER A 78 23.66 -4.43 -15.54
C SER A 78 22.21 -4.21 -15.99
N LEU A 79 21.42 -5.27 -16.11
CA LEU A 79 20.00 -5.14 -16.42
C LEU A 79 19.24 -4.56 -15.20
N VAL A 80 19.52 -5.06 -14.01
CA VAL A 80 18.90 -4.56 -12.77
C VAL A 80 19.26 -3.09 -12.56
N ASP A 81 20.53 -2.73 -12.67
CA ASP A 81 21.02 -1.35 -12.49
C ASP A 81 20.37 -0.39 -13.50
N ARG A 82 20.28 -0.82 -14.78
CA ARG A 82 19.59 -0.05 -15.81
C ARG A 82 18.11 0.18 -15.49
N CYS A 83 17.41 -0.86 -15.03
CA CYS A 83 16.01 -0.72 -14.66
C CYS A 83 15.81 0.20 -13.44
N LEU A 84 16.67 0.06 -12.43
CA LEU A 84 16.63 0.93 -11.24
C LEU A 84 16.90 2.39 -11.59
N SER A 85 17.87 2.66 -12.50
CA SER A 85 18.17 4.03 -12.93
C SER A 85 17.05 4.72 -13.72
N GLN A 86 16.11 3.94 -14.25
CA GLN A 86 14.94 4.43 -14.97
C GLN A 86 13.74 4.69 -14.05
N CYS A 87 13.80 4.21 -12.81
CA CYS A 87 12.73 4.48 -11.85
C CYS A 87 12.72 5.97 -11.48
N PRO A 88 11.54 6.61 -11.45
CA PRO A 88 11.45 8.00 -11.02
C PRO A 88 11.88 8.13 -9.56
N ALA A 89 12.61 9.21 -9.24
CA ALA A 89 13.06 9.51 -7.88
C ALA A 89 11.89 9.76 -6.90
N GLY A 90 10.71 10.07 -7.43
CA GLY A 90 9.49 10.24 -6.67
C GLY A 90 8.29 10.55 -7.54
N PHE A 91 7.13 10.57 -6.95
CA PHE A 91 5.88 10.90 -7.64
C PHE A 91 4.87 11.55 -6.69
N VAL A 92 3.89 12.23 -7.29
CA VAL A 92 2.73 12.76 -6.54
C VAL A 92 1.63 11.71 -6.53
N TRP A 93 1.27 11.25 -5.36
CA TRP A 93 0.09 10.41 -5.17
C TRP A 93 -1.13 11.32 -5.10
N ARG A 94 -1.84 11.39 -6.20
CA ARG A 94 -2.96 12.32 -6.36
C ARG A 94 -4.17 11.87 -5.56
N ALA A 95 -4.79 12.82 -4.87
CA ALA A 95 -6.04 12.65 -4.17
C ALA A 95 -7.19 13.26 -4.98
N ARG A 96 -8.43 12.85 -4.69
CA ARG A 96 -9.62 13.49 -5.26
C ARG A 96 -9.76 14.93 -4.77
N ASP A 97 -9.43 15.19 -3.50
CA ASP A 97 -9.16 16.54 -3.02
C ASP A 97 -7.68 16.86 -3.30
N PRO A 98 -7.36 17.78 -4.24
CA PRO A 98 -5.99 18.09 -4.59
C PRO A 98 -5.11 18.54 -3.40
N GLN A 99 -5.71 19.14 -2.36
CA GLN A 99 -5.00 19.59 -1.17
C GLN A 99 -4.51 18.43 -0.29
N LYS A 100 -5.07 17.24 -0.48
CA LYS A 100 -4.68 16.01 0.23
C LYS A 100 -3.70 15.15 -0.56
N SER A 101 -3.31 15.59 -1.77
CA SER A 101 -2.29 14.90 -2.55
C SER A 101 -0.96 14.93 -1.82
N ILE A 102 -0.20 13.84 -1.89
CA ILE A 102 1.07 13.70 -1.21
C ILE A 102 2.19 13.42 -2.22
N TYR A 103 3.37 13.97 -1.95
CA TYR A 103 4.58 13.58 -2.68
C TYR A 103 5.26 12.44 -1.93
N THR A 104 5.73 11.42 -2.62
CA THR A 104 6.56 10.36 -2.08
C THR A 104 7.79 10.16 -2.96
N GLY A 105 8.96 10.07 -2.35
CA GLY A 105 10.21 9.90 -3.06
C GLY A 105 11.38 10.61 -2.41
N GLU A 106 12.42 10.85 -3.20
CA GLU A 106 13.65 11.50 -2.75
C GLU A 106 13.37 12.91 -2.22
N GLY A 107 13.99 13.26 -1.10
CA GLY A 107 13.79 14.54 -0.42
C GLY A 107 12.54 14.61 0.46
N GLN A 108 11.73 13.54 0.49
CA GLN A 108 10.59 13.46 1.39
C GLN A 108 11.04 13.19 2.83
N THR A 109 10.59 14.02 3.75
CA THR A 109 10.90 13.92 5.18
C THR A 109 9.71 13.46 6.02
N ASP A 110 8.48 13.60 5.51
CA ASP A 110 7.29 13.21 6.24
C ASP A 110 7.03 11.70 6.15
N VAL A 111 6.53 11.12 7.22
CA VAL A 111 6.10 9.72 7.25
C VAL A 111 4.60 9.66 6.94
N PHE A 112 4.26 9.02 5.84
CA PHE A 112 2.88 8.77 5.48
C PHE A 112 2.42 7.42 6.01
N VAL A 113 1.34 7.43 6.77
CA VAL A 113 0.72 6.22 7.30
C VAL A 113 -0.44 5.83 6.41
N MET A 114 -0.49 4.56 6.07
CA MET A 114 -1.59 3.93 5.35
C MET A 114 -2.32 2.99 6.31
N GLN A 115 -3.61 2.80 6.08
CA GLN A 115 -4.35 1.76 6.78
C GLN A 115 -3.79 0.38 6.42
N ASP A 116 -3.80 -0.52 7.41
CA ASP A 116 -3.42 -1.91 7.20
C ASP A 116 -4.45 -2.63 6.30
N HIS A 117 -4.03 -3.74 5.69
CA HIS A 117 -4.84 -4.50 4.75
C HIS A 117 -4.65 -6.00 4.93
N GLY A 118 -5.65 -6.77 4.51
CA GLY A 118 -5.62 -8.22 4.49
C GLY A 118 -6.16 -8.94 5.72
N PRO A 119 -6.53 -8.29 6.85
CA PRO A 119 -7.16 -9.03 7.94
C PRO A 119 -8.50 -9.63 7.51
N VAL A 120 -8.76 -10.83 8.02
CA VAL A 120 -10.00 -11.58 7.77
C VAL A 120 -11.01 -11.36 8.89
N TYR A 121 -10.53 -10.94 10.06
CA TYR A 121 -11.31 -10.86 11.27
C TYR A 121 -11.31 -9.44 11.85
N VAL A 122 -12.41 -9.13 12.51
CA VAL A 122 -12.57 -7.93 13.36
C VAL A 122 -12.64 -8.39 14.82
N GLN A 123 -11.92 -7.67 15.68
CA GLN A 123 -11.98 -7.82 17.13
C GLN A 123 -12.46 -6.51 17.73
N GLU A 124 -13.63 -6.51 18.33
CA GLU A 124 -14.12 -5.36 19.09
C GLU A 124 -13.47 -5.34 20.49
N ARG A 125 -13.36 -4.15 21.06
CA ARG A 125 -12.62 -3.96 22.32
C ARG A 125 -13.04 -4.92 23.44
N HIS A 126 -14.34 -5.23 23.51
CA HIS A 126 -14.93 -6.10 24.54
C HIS A 126 -15.79 -7.21 23.93
N GLY A 127 -15.70 -7.41 22.62
CA GLY A 127 -16.47 -8.38 21.88
C GLY A 127 -15.65 -9.61 21.49
N GLU A 128 -16.33 -10.56 20.88
CA GLU A 128 -15.70 -11.73 20.29
C GLU A 128 -15.05 -11.41 18.94
N ARG A 129 -14.05 -12.20 18.58
CA ARG A 129 -13.46 -12.16 17.24
C ARG A 129 -14.47 -12.74 16.25
N ARG A 130 -14.77 -11.99 15.21
CA ARG A 130 -15.69 -12.37 14.15
C ARG A 130 -15.14 -12.05 12.78
N HIS A 131 -15.69 -12.63 11.73
CA HIS A 131 -15.38 -12.25 10.37
C HIS A 131 -15.77 -10.80 10.11
N GLY A 132 -15.02 -10.14 9.21
CA GLY A 132 -15.32 -8.81 8.74
C GLY A 132 -16.57 -8.76 7.86
N THR A 133 -17.23 -7.62 7.84
CA THR A 133 -18.40 -7.32 7.02
C THR A 133 -18.14 -6.11 6.13
N MET A 134 -18.97 -5.89 5.11
CA MET A 134 -18.90 -4.68 4.29
C MET A 134 -19.12 -3.42 5.13
N GLN A 135 -19.93 -3.50 6.18
CA GLN A 135 -20.11 -2.38 7.09
C GLN A 135 -18.81 -2.06 7.86
N ASP A 136 -18.03 -3.08 8.22
CA ASP A 136 -16.72 -2.85 8.84
C ASP A 136 -15.75 -2.18 7.87
N VAL A 137 -15.72 -2.60 6.60
CA VAL A 137 -14.94 -1.95 5.54
C VAL A 137 -15.30 -0.46 5.45
N ILE A 138 -16.58 -0.15 5.39
CA ILE A 138 -17.08 1.24 5.34
C ILE A 138 -16.65 2.02 6.58
N ASN A 139 -16.75 1.43 7.76
CA ASN A 139 -16.36 2.07 9.01
C ASN A 139 -14.86 2.36 9.04
N PHE A 140 -14.02 1.44 8.59
CA PHE A 140 -12.58 1.64 8.50
C PHE A 140 -12.21 2.73 7.49
N TYR A 141 -12.89 2.82 6.34
CA TYR A 141 -12.66 3.92 5.38
C TYR A 141 -13.03 5.29 6.00
N LYS A 142 -14.16 5.38 6.71
CA LYS A 142 -14.54 6.61 7.42
C LYS A 142 -13.52 6.98 8.50
N LEU A 143 -13.01 6.00 9.26
CA LEU A 143 -11.96 6.23 10.24
C LEU A 143 -10.67 6.72 9.57
N GLY A 144 -10.27 6.10 8.46
CA GLY A 144 -9.12 6.54 7.67
C GLY A 144 -9.28 7.95 7.12
N GLN A 145 -10.48 8.29 6.63
CA GLN A 145 -10.79 9.61 6.12
C GLN A 145 -10.69 10.69 7.21
N THR A 146 -11.19 10.44 8.40
CA THR A 146 -11.18 11.40 9.51
C THR A 146 -9.86 11.44 10.28
N SER A 147 -9.00 10.44 10.11
CA SER A 147 -7.71 10.38 10.78
C SER A 147 -6.78 11.49 10.29
N ARG A 148 -6.09 12.17 11.21
CA ARG A 148 -5.02 13.12 10.90
C ARG A 148 -3.69 12.42 10.57
N VAL A 149 -3.55 11.16 10.96
CA VAL A 149 -2.31 10.37 10.79
C VAL A 149 -2.33 9.58 9.48
N ASN A 150 -3.47 8.99 9.11
CA ASN A 150 -3.58 8.26 7.86
C ASN A 150 -3.62 9.23 6.68
N ALA A 151 -2.56 9.23 5.89
CA ALA A 151 -2.48 10.03 4.67
C ALA A 151 -3.09 9.30 3.46
N ILE A 152 -3.11 7.97 3.48
CA ILE A 152 -3.60 7.12 2.41
C ILE A 152 -4.69 6.22 2.97
N VAL A 153 -5.80 6.12 2.24
CA VAL A 153 -6.93 5.25 2.60
C VAL A 153 -7.10 4.21 1.51
N GLY A 154 -7.38 2.98 1.88
CA GLY A 154 -7.71 1.99 0.89
C GLY A 154 -7.23 0.59 1.18
N GLN A 155 -7.18 -0.18 0.11
CA GLN A 155 -7.13 -1.63 0.09
C GLN A 155 -8.31 -2.26 0.83
N CYS A 156 -8.26 -3.55 1.05
CA CYS A 156 -9.22 -4.27 1.85
C CYS A 156 -8.80 -4.20 3.32
N THR A 157 -9.27 -3.20 4.03
CA THR A 157 -8.98 -3.01 5.47
C THR A 157 -9.44 -4.19 6.33
N VAL A 158 -10.46 -4.89 5.86
CA VAL A 158 -10.88 -6.22 6.35
C VAL A 158 -11.63 -6.93 5.22
N ASP A 159 -11.49 -8.25 5.12
CA ASP A 159 -12.25 -9.02 4.13
C ASP A 159 -13.75 -9.07 4.49
N PRO A 160 -14.66 -8.53 3.67
CA PRO A 160 -16.10 -8.64 3.89
C PRO A 160 -16.57 -10.06 3.54
N HIS A 161 -16.58 -10.93 4.53
CA HIS A 161 -16.80 -12.37 4.36
C HIS A 161 -18.18 -12.72 3.77
N GLU A 162 -19.20 -11.92 4.03
CA GLU A 162 -20.55 -12.11 3.50
C GLU A 162 -20.68 -11.74 2.01
N VAL A 163 -19.66 -11.11 1.44
CA VAL A 163 -19.66 -10.72 0.03
C VAL A 163 -18.88 -11.76 -0.77
N ASP A 164 -19.61 -12.58 -1.51
CA ASP A 164 -19.03 -13.56 -2.42
C ASP A 164 -19.08 -13.12 -3.89
N GLY A 165 -18.26 -13.77 -4.69
CA GLY A 165 -18.30 -13.69 -6.15
C GLY A 165 -17.31 -12.73 -6.79
N PRO A 166 -17.29 -12.71 -8.13
CA PRO A 166 -16.24 -12.09 -8.92
C PRO A 166 -16.23 -10.56 -8.87
N ASN A 167 -17.28 -9.94 -8.34
CA ASN A 167 -17.42 -8.48 -8.26
C ASN A 167 -17.11 -7.90 -6.86
N LYS A 168 -16.65 -8.71 -5.91
CA LYS A 168 -16.34 -8.28 -4.55
C LYS A 168 -15.40 -7.07 -4.54
N HIS A 169 -14.34 -7.11 -5.33
CA HIS A 169 -13.38 -6.02 -5.48
C HIS A 169 -14.03 -4.71 -5.98
N LEU A 170 -15.01 -4.77 -6.87
CA LEU A 170 -15.73 -3.60 -7.36
C LEU A 170 -16.60 -2.98 -6.27
N LEU A 171 -17.28 -3.81 -5.48
CA LEU A 171 -18.09 -3.32 -4.36
C LEU A 171 -17.22 -2.63 -3.31
N VAL A 172 -16.07 -3.21 -2.97
CA VAL A 172 -15.11 -2.62 -2.03
C VAL A 172 -14.54 -1.31 -2.59
N THR A 173 -14.11 -1.29 -3.86
CA THR A 173 -13.62 -0.07 -4.52
C THR A 173 -14.68 1.02 -4.58
N HIS A 174 -15.93 0.66 -4.88
CA HIS A 174 -17.04 1.62 -4.85
C HIS A 174 -17.22 2.26 -3.46
N GLN A 175 -17.15 1.49 -2.38
CA GLN A 175 -17.22 2.03 -1.03
C GLN A 175 -16.01 2.92 -0.71
N LEU A 176 -14.82 2.53 -1.16
CA LEU A 176 -13.62 3.36 -1.01
C LEU A 176 -13.81 4.74 -1.65
N LEU A 177 -14.22 4.79 -2.91
CA LEU A 177 -14.46 6.03 -3.65
C LEU A 177 -15.55 6.90 -3.00
N ARG A 178 -16.55 6.31 -2.36
CA ARG A 178 -17.61 7.06 -1.67
C ARG A 178 -17.20 7.67 -0.35
N HIS A 179 -16.24 7.08 0.33
CA HIS A 179 -15.95 7.40 1.74
C HIS A 179 -14.60 8.07 1.98
N THR A 180 -13.78 8.29 0.92
CA THR A 180 -12.54 9.06 1.04
C THR A 180 -12.30 9.96 -0.16
N ASP A 181 -11.66 11.09 0.08
CA ASP A 181 -11.11 12.01 -0.91
C ASP A 181 -9.58 12.13 -0.81
N LYS A 182 -8.97 11.35 0.08
CA LYS A 182 -7.52 11.18 0.22
C LYS A 182 -6.95 10.33 -0.92
N PRO A 183 -5.63 10.27 -1.08
CA PRO A 183 -5.00 9.28 -1.96
C PRO A 183 -5.51 7.88 -1.61
N ILE A 184 -5.86 7.13 -2.63
CA ILE A 184 -6.43 5.79 -2.46
C ILE A 184 -5.43 4.71 -2.89
N MET A 185 -5.47 3.59 -2.20
CA MET A 185 -4.86 2.36 -2.64
C MET A 185 -5.96 1.35 -2.95
N SER A 186 -6.12 1.01 -4.23
CA SER A 186 -7.17 0.09 -4.68
C SER A 186 -6.81 -1.36 -4.36
N TRP A 187 -7.82 -2.22 -4.34
CA TRP A 187 -7.63 -3.65 -4.20
C TRP A 187 -6.96 -4.22 -5.45
N PRO A 188 -5.82 -4.91 -5.33
CA PRO A 188 -5.23 -5.58 -6.46
C PRO A 188 -6.11 -6.77 -6.86
N VAL A 189 -6.37 -6.89 -8.15
CA VAL A 189 -7.12 -8.00 -8.72
C VAL A 189 -6.26 -8.81 -9.68
N ALA A 190 -6.56 -10.09 -9.79
CA ALA A 190 -5.68 -11.04 -10.45
C ALA A 190 -5.77 -11.01 -11.98
N THR A 191 -6.85 -10.46 -12.55
CA THR A 191 -7.07 -10.49 -13.99
C THR A 191 -7.11 -9.10 -14.63
N ILE A 192 -6.71 -9.01 -15.89
CA ILE A 192 -6.73 -7.76 -16.67
C ILE A 192 -8.16 -7.21 -16.76
N GLY A 193 -9.14 -8.05 -17.07
CA GLY A 193 -10.53 -7.62 -17.25
C GLY A 193 -11.18 -7.11 -15.96
N GLU A 194 -10.75 -7.59 -14.80
CA GLU A 194 -11.18 -7.06 -13.51
C GLU A 194 -10.55 -5.70 -13.23
N ASN A 195 -9.26 -5.51 -13.54
CA ASN A 195 -8.58 -4.23 -13.43
C ASN A 195 -9.21 -3.16 -14.34
N GLU A 196 -9.56 -3.50 -15.58
CA GLU A 196 -10.24 -2.58 -16.49
C GLU A 196 -11.58 -2.06 -15.92
N LYS A 197 -12.33 -2.91 -15.23
CA LYS A 197 -13.56 -2.49 -14.55
C LYS A 197 -13.29 -1.52 -13.41
N VAL A 198 -12.22 -1.74 -12.64
CA VAL A 198 -11.79 -0.81 -11.56
C VAL A 198 -11.39 0.53 -12.16
N PHE A 199 -10.58 0.56 -13.23
CA PHE A 199 -10.19 1.80 -13.89
C PHE A 199 -11.39 2.60 -14.40
N LYS A 200 -12.34 1.95 -15.07
CA LYS A 200 -13.60 2.59 -15.51
C LYS A 200 -14.45 3.15 -14.37
N MET A 201 -14.26 2.66 -13.15
CA MET A 201 -14.96 3.19 -11.97
C MET A 201 -14.26 4.42 -11.41
N ILE A 202 -12.95 4.55 -11.62
CA ILE A 202 -12.12 5.65 -11.09
C ILE A 202 -12.12 6.85 -12.04
N GLU A 203 -12.28 6.64 -13.36
CA GLU A 203 -12.45 7.67 -14.39
C GLU A 203 -13.74 8.48 -14.20
#